data_ea2f1e3f5bf0e1e8420722d8c89c6ef7
#
_entry.id   ea2f1e3f5bf0e1e8420722d8c89c6ef7
#
_cell.length_a   1.000
_cell.length_b   1.000
_cell.length_c   1.000
_cell.angle_alpha   90.00
_cell.angle_beta   90.00
_cell.angle_gamma   90.00
#
_symmetry.space_group_name_H-M   'P 1'
#
loop_
_entity.id
_entity.type
_entity.pdbx_description
1 polymer ?
#
loop_
_entity_poly.entity_id
_entity_poly.type
_entity_poly.pdbx_seq_one_letter_code
_entity_poly.pdbx_strand_id
1 'polypeptide(L)'
;MSEGIRIRRFASSEWPAYRALRLRSLRDAPEAFGSSAEAEEAWDPALWMARLAAASVSGRDCPLVAESAGPDGAMRGLLWAKCDPEDAGIVKLFQMWVAPEARGRGVAAALVDEALAWAASIQARLVQLGVVCSNEAAIQLYLRKGFRNAGAPAPIRPGSARLEQPMALDLPRRQDCA
;
A
#
# COMPACT_ATOMS: atom_id res chain seq x y z
N MET A 1 -24.82 -0.91 -13.00
CA MET A 1 -24.00 0.32 -13.03
C MET A 1 -22.79 0.06 -12.16
N SER A 2 -21.59 0.18 -12.71
CA SER A 2 -20.37 -0.02 -11.92
C SER A 2 -20.27 1.12 -10.92
N GLU A 3 -20.39 0.81 -9.63
CA GLU A 3 -20.11 1.80 -8.59
C GLU A 3 -18.67 2.27 -8.77
N GLY A 4 -18.48 3.57 -9.01
CA GLY A 4 -17.17 4.16 -9.12
C GLY A 4 -16.37 3.95 -7.83
N ILE A 5 -15.05 3.80 -7.95
CA ILE A 5 -14.14 3.75 -6.80
C ILE A 5 -13.40 5.08 -6.75
N ARG A 6 -13.34 5.68 -5.57
CA ARG A 6 -12.54 6.86 -5.27
C ARG A 6 -11.33 6.44 -4.45
N ILE A 7 -10.15 6.88 -4.88
CA ILE A 7 -8.93 6.74 -4.07
C ILE A 7 -8.68 8.07 -3.35
N ARG A 8 -8.42 8.00 -2.05
CA ARG A 8 -8.08 9.16 -1.23
C ARG A 8 -7.15 8.76 -0.09
N ARG A 9 -6.59 9.74 0.59
CA ARG A 9 -5.88 9.51 1.85
C ARG A 9 -6.84 9.27 2.99
N PHE A 10 -6.43 8.47 3.96
CA PHE A 10 -7.10 8.43 5.26
C PHE A 10 -6.92 9.76 5.99
N ALA A 11 -7.99 10.27 6.59
CA ALA A 11 -7.89 11.34 7.58
C ALA A 11 -7.40 10.77 8.92
N SER A 12 -6.72 11.57 9.73
CA SER A 12 -6.20 11.13 11.04
C SER A 12 -7.29 10.62 11.98
N SER A 13 -8.50 11.19 11.91
CA SER A 13 -9.66 10.77 12.69
C SER A 13 -10.22 9.40 12.26
N GLU A 14 -9.86 8.88 11.11
CA GLU A 14 -10.36 7.62 10.58
C GLU A 14 -9.55 6.39 11.06
N TRP A 15 -8.73 6.54 12.09
CA TRP A 15 -7.93 5.42 12.60
C TRP A 15 -8.75 4.18 12.98
N PRO A 16 -10.01 4.27 13.48
CA PRO A 16 -10.82 3.07 13.75
C PRO A 16 -11.18 2.32 12.46
N ALA A 17 -11.52 3.05 11.40
CA ALA A 17 -11.84 2.47 10.09
C ALA A 17 -10.59 1.89 9.42
N TYR A 18 -9.44 2.59 9.49
CA TYR A 18 -8.15 2.07 9.03
C TYR A 18 -7.79 0.77 9.76
N ARG A 19 -7.91 0.74 11.10
CA ARG A 19 -7.68 -0.47 11.90
C ARG A 19 -8.57 -1.62 11.44
N ALA A 20 -9.87 -1.38 11.30
CA ALA A 20 -10.82 -2.41 10.88
C ALA A 20 -10.46 -2.97 9.49
N LEU A 21 -10.15 -2.08 8.53
CA LEU A 21 -9.77 -2.48 7.18
C LEU A 21 -8.45 -3.24 7.15
N ARG A 22 -7.46 -2.79 7.92
CA ARG A 22 -6.15 -3.47 8.05
C ARG A 22 -6.30 -4.86 8.65
N LEU A 23 -7.02 -5.01 9.74
CA LEU A 23 -7.26 -6.33 10.36
C LEU A 23 -8.03 -7.25 9.43
N ARG A 24 -9.00 -6.71 8.67
CA ARG A 24 -9.69 -7.47 7.63
C ARG A 24 -8.72 -7.98 6.56
N SER A 25 -7.79 -7.12 6.11
CA SER A 25 -6.79 -7.51 5.09
C SER A 25 -5.88 -8.64 5.58
N LEU A 26 -5.46 -8.60 6.83
CA LEU A 26 -4.61 -9.61 7.46
C LEU A 26 -5.32 -10.96 7.63
N ARG A 27 -6.64 -10.93 7.89
CA ARG A 27 -7.46 -12.15 8.00
C ARG A 27 -7.79 -12.77 6.65
N ASP A 28 -8.03 -11.92 5.63
CA ASP A 28 -8.36 -12.37 4.27
C ASP A 28 -7.13 -12.96 3.54
N ALA A 29 -5.96 -12.37 3.74
CA ALA A 29 -4.74 -12.76 3.04
C ALA A 29 -3.53 -12.88 4.01
N PRO A 30 -3.57 -13.78 5.00
CA PRO A 30 -2.52 -13.89 6.02
C PRO A 30 -1.15 -14.25 5.44
N GLU A 31 -1.12 -14.84 4.25
CA GLU A 31 0.10 -15.19 3.54
C GLU A 31 0.75 -14.01 2.81
N ALA A 32 0.02 -12.92 2.58
CA ALA A 32 0.51 -11.79 1.79
C ALA A 32 1.32 -10.77 2.61
N PHE A 33 1.34 -10.91 3.92
CA PHE A 33 1.91 -9.89 4.82
C PHE A 33 2.95 -10.45 5.79
N GLY A 34 3.90 -9.62 6.17
CA GLY A 34 4.90 -9.94 7.19
C GLY A 34 4.38 -9.90 8.64
N SER A 35 3.17 -9.37 8.87
CA SER A 35 2.47 -9.32 10.15
C SER A 35 1.24 -10.22 10.16
N SER A 36 0.63 -10.44 11.33
CA SER A 36 -0.61 -11.22 11.46
C SER A 36 -1.72 -10.40 12.10
N ALA A 37 -2.97 -10.85 11.91
CA ALA A 37 -4.12 -10.18 12.51
C ALA A 37 -4.04 -10.19 14.04
N GLU A 38 -3.63 -11.30 14.64
CA GLU A 38 -3.50 -11.46 16.10
C GLU A 38 -2.47 -10.49 16.66
N ALA A 39 -1.32 -10.35 15.99
CA ALA A 39 -0.25 -9.46 16.43
C ALA A 39 -0.69 -7.98 16.37
N GLU A 40 -1.32 -7.57 15.28
CA GLU A 40 -1.77 -6.17 15.14
C GLU A 40 -3.05 -5.87 15.95
N GLU A 41 -3.93 -6.84 16.17
CA GLU A 41 -5.13 -6.68 17.00
C GLU A 41 -4.79 -6.42 18.47
N ALA A 42 -3.66 -6.97 18.94
CA ALA A 42 -3.14 -6.77 20.28
C ALA A 42 -2.56 -5.36 20.52
N TRP A 43 -2.41 -4.54 19.48
CA TRP A 43 -1.91 -3.18 19.64
C TRP A 43 -2.92 -2.30 20.37
N ASP A 44 -2.39 -1.45 21.27
CA ASP A 44 -3.19 -0.44 21.94
C ASP A 44 -3.89 0.48 20.91
N PRO A 45 -5.18 0.82 21.09
CA PRO A 45 -5.87 1.79 20.26
C PRO A 45 -5.10 3.12 20.07
N ALA A 46 -4.38 3.56 21.11
CA ALA A 46 -3.56 4.77 21.04
C ALA A 46 -2.43 4.65 20.01
N LEU A 47 -1.89 3.45 19.78
CA LEU A 47 -0.86 3.23 18.76
C LEU A 47 -1.43 3.40 17.34
N TRP A 48 -2.64 2.88 17.10
CA TRP A 48 -3.33 3.05 15.81
C TRP A 48 -3.61 4.53 15.52
N MET A 49 -4.11 5.24 16.52
CA MET A 49 -4.39 6.67 16.44
C MET A 49 -3.11 7.47 16.17
N ALA A 50 -2.07 7.25 16.95
CA ALA A 50 -0.78 7.95 16.80
C ALA A 50 -0.13 7.69 15.45
N ARG A 51 -0.19 6.45 14.94
CA ARG A 51 0.35 6.08 13.64
C ARG A 51 -0.29 6.86 12.49
N LEU A 52 -1.62 6.93 12.46
CA LEU A 52 -2.33 7.64 11.39
C LEU A 52 -2.21 9.17 11.54
N ALA A 53 -2.21 9.67 12.78
CA ALA A 53 -1.98 11.09 13.06
C ALA A 53 -0.58 11.53 12.60
N ALA A 54 0.47 10.76 12.92
CA ALA A 54 1.83 11.05 12.47
C ALA A 54 1.93 11.03 10.94
N ALA A 55 1.30 10.06 10.27
CA ALA A 55 1.30 9.97 8.81
C ALA A 55 0.64 11.18 8.14
N SER A 56 -0.41 11.74 8.76
CA SER A 56 -1.16 12.89 8.20
C SER A 56 -0.35 14.18 8.15
N VAL A 57 0.67 14.33 9.00
CA VAL A 57 1.47 15.55 9.12
C VAL A 57 2.93 15.40 8.66
N SER A 58 3.40 14.15 8.49
CA SER A 58 4.81 13.87 8.19
C SER A 58 5.27 14.36 6.82
N GLY A 59 4.37 14.45 5.84
CA GLY A 59 4.71 14.63 4.43
C GLY A 59 5.50 13.46 3.82
N ARG A 60 5.84 12.45 4.63
CA ARG A 60 6.65 11.28 4.26
C ARG A 60 5.84 9.99 4.17
N ASP A 61 4.56 10.06 4.47
CA ASP A 61 3.63 8.94 4.45
C ASP A 61 2.38 9.29 3.63
N CYS A 62 1.85 8.32 2.92
CA CYS A 62 0.61 8.44 2.16
C CYS A 62 -0.25 7.19 2.37
N PRO A 63 -1.01 7.13 3.47
CA PRO A 63 -1.97 6.05 3.71
C PRO A 63 -3.19 6.26 2.82
N LEU A 64 -3.40 5.37 1.85
CA LEU A 64 -4.47 5.42 0.86
C LEU A 64 -5.59 4.44 1.19
N VAL A 65 -6.81 4.85 0.88
CA VAL A 65 -8.01 4.03 0.92
C VAL A 65 -8.74 4.10 -0.41
N ALA A 66 -9.24 2.95 -0.85
CA ALA A 66 -10.20 2.85 -1.94
C ALA A 66 -11.61 2.78 -1.34
N GLU A 67 -12.46 3.72 -1.68
CA GLU A 67 -13.81 3.91 -1.15
C GLU A 67 -14.83 3.82 -2.29
N SER A 68 -15.96 3.13 -2.07
CA SER A 68 -17.08 3.14 -3.01
C SER A 68 -17.61 4.57 -3.15
N ALA A 69 -17.86 4.99 -4.39
CA ALA A 69 -18.50 6.28 -4.66
C ALA A 69 -20.02 6.25 -4.39
N GLY A 70 -20.56 5.10 -4.00
CA GLY A 70 -21.96 4.94 -3.61
C GLY A 70 -22.26 5.51 -2.22
N PRO A 71 -23.54 5.55 -1.84
CA PRO A 71 -23.99 6.17 -0.59
C PRO A 71 -23.49 5.43 0.67
N ASP A 72 -23.03 4.19 0.55
CA ASP A 72 -22.47 3.40 1.65
C ASP A 72 -21.04 3.83 2.05
N GLY A 73 -20.32 4.53 1.15
CA GLY A 73 -18.95 4.96 1.36
C GLY A 73 -18.01 3.81 1.78
N ALA A 74 -18.32 2.57 1.40
CA ALA A 74 -17.64 1.40 1.93
C ALA A 74 -16.17 1.35 1.49
N MET A 75 -15.28 1.14 2.45
CA MET A 75 -13.85 0.99 2.19
C MET A 75 -13.56 -0.39 1.59
N ARG A 76 -12.94 -0.41 0.41
CA ARG A 76 -12.76 -1.60 -0.43
C ARG A 76 -11.30 -1.98 -0.65
N GLY A 77 -10.36 -1.20 -0.16
CA GLY A 77 -8.93 -1.49 -0.28
C GLY A 77 -8.07 -0.47 0.41
N LEU A 78 -6.80 -0.80 0.62
CA LEU A 78 -5.81 0.08 1.21
C LEU A 78 -4.44 -0.13 0.58
N LEU A 79 -3.61 0.90 0.69
CA LEU A 79 -2.19 0.89 0.37
C LEU A 79 -1.51 1.95 1.23
N TRP A 80 -0.34 1.66 1.77
CA TRP A 80 0.48 2.62 2.48
C TRP A 80 1.77 2.87 1.70
N ALA A 81 1.96 4.08 1.22
CA ALA A 81 3.22 4.52 0.64
C ALA A 81 3.99 5.34 1.69
N LYS A 82 5.30 5.11 1.78
CA LYS A 82 6.16 5.75 2.79
C LYS A 82 7.54 5.99 2.23
N CYS A 83 8.11 7.19 2.51
CA CYS A 83 9.52 7.46 2.25
C CYS A 83 10.41 6.53 3.08
N ASP A 84 11.49 6.07 2.48
CA ASP A 84 12.54 5.38 3.21
C ASP A 84 13.13 6.34 4.28
N PRO A 85 13.37 5.86 5.51
CA PRO A 85 13.91 6.71 6.58
C PRO A 85 15.31 7.24 6.29
N GLU A 86 16.13 6.50 5.55
CA GLU A 86 17.51 6.82 5.24
C GLU A 86 17.66 7.60 3.93
N ASP A 87 16.71 7.43 2.99
CA ASP A 87 16.75 8.04 1.68
C ASP A 87 15.35 8.54 1.25
N ALA A 88 15.10 9.82 1.40
CA ALA A 88 13.83 10.45 1.05
C ALA A 88 13.49 10.36 -0.45
N GLY A 89 14.46 10.06 -1.31
CA GLY A 89 14.25 9.83 -2.74
C GLY A 89 13.70 8.43 -3.06
N ILE A 90 13.52 7.57 -2.06
CA ILE A 90 12.94 6.24 -2.19
C ILE A 90 11.59 6.19 -1.48
N VAL A 91 10.57 5.72 -2.17
CA VAL A 91 9.25 5.43 -1.59
C VAL A 91 9.06 3.91 -1.57
N LYS A 92 8.59 3.38 -0.45
CA LYS A 92 8.22 1.98 -0.29
C LYS A 92 6.71 1.83 -0.19
N LEU A 93 6.16 0.82 -0.86
CA LEU A 93 4.74 0.48 -0.81
C LEU A 93 4.50 -0.71 0.14
N PHE A 94 3.53 -0.55 1.02
CA PHE A 94 3.15 -1.54 2.02
C PHE A 94 1.63 -1.75 2.05
N GLN A 95 1.20 -2.82 2.68
CA GLN A 95 -0.20 -3.08 3.04
C GLN A 95 -1.18 -3.08 1.85
N MET A 96 -0.69 -3.31 0.64
CA MET A 96 -1.56 -3.36 -0.54
C MET A 96 -2.56 -4.50 -0.42
N TRP A 97 -3.84 -4.16 -0.42
CA TRP A 97 -4.93 -5.13 -0.39
C TRP A 97 -6.21 -4.55 -0.97
N VAL A 98 -7.01 -5.41 -1.61
CA VAL A 98 -8.35 -5.10 -2.13
C VAL A 98 -9.32 -6.15 -1.62
N ALA A 99 -10.46 -5.68 -1.11
CA ALA A 99 -11.53 -6.54 -0.62
C ALA A 99 -12.00 -7.51 -1.72
N PRO A 100 -12.29 -8.80 -1.39
CA PRO A 100 -12.68 -9.80 -2.37
C PRO A 100 -13.78 -9.33 -3.32
N GLU A 101 -14.80 -8.67 -2.80
CA GLU A 101 -15.95 -8.17 -3.55
C GLU A 101 -15.62 -7.00 -4.51
N ALA A 102 -14.43 -6.40 -4.37
CA ALA A 102 -13.96 -5.31 -5.23
C ALA A 102 -12.82 -5.70 -6.19
N ARG A 103 -12.38 -6.96 -6.15
CA ARG A 103 -11.33 -7.47 -7.04
C ARG A 103 -11.83 -7.53 -8.49
N GLY A 104 -10.90 -7.50 -9.44
CA GLY A 104 -11.20 -7.54 -10.88
C GLY A 104 -11.81 -6.25 -11.44
N ARG A 105 -11.93 -5.18 -10.64
CA ARG A 105 -12.53 -3.89 -11.03
C ARG A 105 -11.52 -2.74 -11.16
N GLY A 106 -10.23 -3.04 -11.22
CA GLY A 106 -9.18 -2.03 -11.37
C GLY A 106 -8.78 -1.30 -10.08
N VAL A 107 -9.37 -1.64 -8.93
CA VAL A 107 -9.10 -0.95 -7.64
C VAL A 107 -7.63 -1.01 -7.25
N ALA A 108 -6.99 -2.17 -7.40
CA ALA A 108 -5.57 -2.34 -7.11
C ALA A 108 -4.70 -1.43 -8.00
N ALA A 109 -5.02 -1.36 -9.29
CA ALA A 109 -4.31 -0.49 -10.23
C ALA A 109 -4.46 0.99 -9.85
N ALA A 110 -5.66 1.42 -9.47
CA ALA A 110 -5.94 2.79 -9.05
C ALA A 110 -5.19 3.19 -7.77
N LEU A 111 -5.11 2.28 -6.78
CA LEU A 111 -4.32 2.51 -5.55
C LEU A 111 -2.83 2.68 -5.88
N VAL A 112 -2.28 1.84 -6.75
CA VAL A 112 -0.88 1.94 -7.17
C VAL A 112 -0.65 3.24 -7.94
N ASP A 113 -1.54 3.61 -8.87
CA ASP A 113 -1.43 4.86 -9.64
C ASP A 113 -1.40 6.09 -8.72
N GLU A 114 -2.27 6.15 -7.72
CA GLU A 114 -2.29 7.25 -6.75
C GLU A 114 -1.01 7.31 -5.91
N ALA A 115 -0.50 6.13 -5.48
CA ALA A 115 0.77 6.06 -4.76
C ALA A 115 1.96 6.54 -5.61
N LEU A 116 1.99 6.18 -6.89
CA LEU A 116 3.01 6.64 -7.85
C LEU A 116 2.91 8.14 -8.12
N ALA A 117 1.69 8.67 -8.27
CA ALA A 117 1.45 10.09 -8.41
C ALA A 117 1.94 10.88 -7.20
N TRP A 118 1.66 10.39 -5.98
CA TRP A 118 2.19 10.98 -4.76
C TRP A 118 3.72 10.92 -4.70
N ALA A 119 4.33 9.76 -4.99
CA ALA A 119 5.79 9.61 -5.01
C ALA A 119 6.43 10.59 -6.00
N ALA A 120 5.85 10.78 -7.18
CA ALA A 120 6.30 11.77 -8.16
C ALA A 120 6.14 13.21 -7.64
N SER A 121 5.07 13.51 -6.90
CA SER A 121 4.80 14.85 -6.35
C SER A 121 5.83 15.27 -5.31
N ILE A 122 6.40 14.31 -4.57
CA ILE A 122 7.48 14.55 -3.61
C ILE A 122 8.88 14.33 -4.21
N GLN A 123 8.97 14.24 -5.53
CA GLN A 123 10.22 14.07 -6.29
C GLN A 123 11.02 12.81 -5.93
N ALA A 124 10.35 11.73 -5.53
CA ALA A 124 10.99 10.44 -5.38
C ALA A 124 11.55 9.97 -6.73
N ARG A 125 12.73 9.33 -6.70
CA ARG A 125 13.37 8.78 -7.89
C ARG A 125 13.11 7.28 -8.07
N LEU A 126 12.72 6.61 -7.00
CA LEU A 126 12.55 5.16 -6.95
C LEU A 126 11.35 4.79 -6.10
N VAL A 127 10.52 3.86 -6.57
CA VAL A 127 9.47 3.23 -5.78
C VAL A 127 9.79 1.74 -5.64
N GLN A 128 9.73 1.21 -4.44
CA GLN A 128 10.04 -0.18 -4.11
C GLN A 128 8.87 -0.86 -3.41
N LEU A 129 8.77 -2.16 -3.58
CA LEU A 129 7.84 -3.02 -2.86
C LEU A 129 8.38 -4.44 -2.76
N GLY A 130 7.85 -5.23 -1.84
CA GLY A 130 7.97 -6.68 -1.80
C GLY A 130 6.63 -7.31 -2.12
N VAL A 131 6.61 -8.34 -2.95
CA VAL A 131 5.42 -9.12 -3.26
C VAL A 131 5.69 -10.62 -3.05
N VAL A 132 4.79 -11.30 -2.36
CA VAL A 132 4.93 -12.74 -2.13
C VAL A 132 4.98 -13.48 -3.46
N CYS A 133 5.99 -14.33 -3.63
CA CYS A 133 6.28 -15.01 -4.91
C CYS A 133 5.12 -15.85 -5.46
N SER A 134 4.22 -16.33 -4.59
CA SER A 134 3.01 -17.07 -5.00
C SER A 134 1.85 -16.17 -5.43
N ASN A 135 1.94 -14.84 -5.25
CA ASN A 135 0.88 -13.90 -5.62
C ASN A 135 1.05 -13.42 -7.07
N GLU A 136 0.80 -14.31 -8.02
CA GLU A 136 0.96 -14.04 -9.45
C GLU A 136 0.14 -12.83 -9.92
N ALA A 137 -1.08 -12.67 -9.41
CA ALA A 137 -1.96 -11.57 -9.80
C ALA A 137 -1.36 -10.20 -9.43
N ALA A 138 -0.77 -10.08 -8.24
CA ALA A 138 -0.10 -8.87 -7.81
C ALA A 138 1.21 -8.64 -8.59
N ILE A 139 2.01 -9.68 -8.83
CA ILE A 139 3.22 -9.59 -9.64
C ILE A 139 2.89 -9.07 -11.04
N GLN A 140 1.87 -9.62 -11.69
CA GLN A 140 1.44 -9.17 -13.02
C GLN A 140 0.93 -7.73 -13.01
N LEU A 141 0.24 -7.31 -11.95
CA LEU A 141 -0.15 -5.91 -11.77
C LEU A 141 1.07 -5.00 -11.75
N TYR A 142 2.06 -5.30 -10.91
CA TYR A 142 3.26 -4.46 -10.77
C TYR A 142 4.10 -4.45 -12.05
N LEU A 143 4.25 -5.58 -12.74
CA LEU A 143 4.92 -5.61 -14.05
C LEU A 143 4.22 -4.72 -15.08
N ARG A 144 2.88 -4.75 -15.16
CA ARG A 144 2.13 -3.84 -16.05
C ARG A 144 2.26 -2.36 -15.67
N LYS A 145 2.54 -2.05 -14.40
CA LYS A 145 2.85 -0.69 -13.93
C LYS A 145 4.30 -0.28 -14.16
N GLY A 146 5.11 -1.14 -14.75
CA GLY A 146 6.51 -0.86 -15.09
C GLY A 146 7.51 -1.22 -13.98
N PHE A 147 7.07 -1.85 -12.89
CA PHE A 147 8.00 -2.41 -11.92
C PHE A 147 8.78 -3.56 -12.52
N ARG A 148 10.01 -3.75 -12.07
CA ARG A 148 10.87 -4.88 -12.40
C ARG A 148 11.41 -5.54 -11.15
N ASN A 149 11.84 -6.78 -11.25
CA ASN A 149 12.54 -7.45 -10.16
C ASN A 149 13.80 -6.67 -9.79
N ALA A 150 14.03 -6.48 -8.50
CA ALA A 150 15.09 -5.64 -7.95
C ALA A 150 15.95 -6.39 -6.93
N GLY A 151 16.16 -7.68 -7.12
CA GLY A 151 16.96 -8.53 -6.25
C GLY A 151 16.46 -9.96 -6.23
N ALA A 152 17.16 -10.81 -5.48
CA ALA A 152 16.74 -12.18 -5.24
C ALA A 152 15.56 -12.22 -4.25
N PRO A 153 14.65 -13.19 -4.40
CA PRO A 153 13.62 -13.42 -3.39
C PRO A 153 14.22 -13.66 -2.00
N ALA A 154 13.58 -13.11 -0.99
CA ALA A 154 13.98 -13.25 0.41
C ALA A 154 12.79 -13.62 1.30
N PRO A 155 13.01 -14.23 2.48
CA PRO A 155 11.94 -14.51 3.41
C PRO A 155 11.16 -13.25 3.80
N ILE A 156 9.82 -13.31 3.76
CA ILE A 156 8.93 -12.17 4.10
C ILE A 156 9.15 -11.66 5.53
N ARG A 157 9.68 -12.51 6.39
CA ARG A 157 10.14 -12.20 7.76
C ARG A 157 11.15 -13.28 8.20
N PRO A 158 12.00 -13.01 9.19
CA PRO A 158 12.95 -14.00 9.70
C PRO A 158 12.25 -15.31 10.06
N GLY A 159 12.80 -16.44 9.57
CA GLY A 159 12.26 -17.77 9.83
C GLY A 159 11.02 -18.17 9.00
N SER A 160 10.53 -17.31 8.11
CA SER A 160 9.43 -17.66 7.21
C SER A 160 9.91 -18.52 6.04
N ALA A 161 9.16 -19.57 5.72
CA ALA A 161 9.34 -20.32 4.48
C ALA A 161 8.79 -19.59 3.24
N ARG A 162 7.98 -18.52 3.44
CA ARG A 162 7.43 -17.71 2.34
C ARG A 162 8.44 -16.70 1.90
N LEU A 163 8.62 -16.61 0.57
CA LEU A 163 9.51 -15.66 -0.06
C LEU A 163 8.73 -14.52 -0.68
N GLU A 164 9.27 -13.31 -0.58
CA GLU A 164 8.84 -12.15 -1.34
C GLU A 164 9.87 -11.77 -2.39
N GLN A 165 9.39 -11.36 -3.55
CA GLN A 165 10.18 -10.81 -4.64
C GLN A 165 10.27 -9.30 -4.44
N PRO A 166 11.47 -8.73 -4.23
CA PRO A 166 11.66 -7.29 -4.30
C PRO A 166 11.42 -6.79 -5.72
N MET A 167 10.63 -5.74 -5.84
CA MET A 167 10.39 -5.07 -7.12
C MET A 167 10.62 -3.56 -6.99
N ALA A 168 11.02 -2.92 -8.08
CA ALA A 168 11.30 -1.49 -8.12
C ALA A 168 10.86 -0.85 -9.44
N LEU A 169 10.52 0.43 -9.35
CA LEU A 169 10.18 1.30 -10.47
C LEU A 169 10.98 2.61 -10.35
N ASP A 170 11.77 2.93 -11.37
CA ASP A 170 12.40 4.25 -11.48
C ASP A 170 11.35 5.28 -11.91
N LEU A 171 11.29 6.39 -11.20
CA LEU A 171 10.47 7.53 -11.59
C LEU A 171 11.32 8.52 -12.38
N PRO A 172 10.78 9.07 -13.49
CA PRO A 172 11.48 10.11 -14.24
C PRO A 172 11.66 11.35 -13.35
N ARG A 173 12.87 11.86 -13.29
CA ARG A 173 13.11 13.18 -12.68
C ARG A 173 12.36 14.21 -13.53
N ARG A 174 11.56 15.07 -12.92
CA ARG A 174 11.12 16.27 -13.62
C ARG A 174 12.39 17.04 -13.94
N GLN A 175 12.73 17.14 -15.24
CA GLN A 175 13.71 18.12 -15.68
C GLN A 175 13.09 19.48 -15.36
N ASP A 176 13.79 20.25 -14.56
CA ASP A 176 13.48 21.67 -14.42
C ASP A 176 13.50 22.23 -15.85
N CYS A 177 12.31 22.61 -16.36
CA CYS A 177 12.24 23.43 -17.56
C CYS A 177 12.86 24.79 -17.19
N ALA A 178 14.14 24.95 -17.58
CA ALA A 178 14.83 26.22 -17.55
C ALA A 178 14.15 27.22 -18.51
#